data_2e912b9e2dc6057c39951e89fd80eeb7
#
_entry.id   2e912b9e2dc6057c39951e89fd80eeb7
#
_cell.length_a   1.000
_cell.length_b   1.000
_cell.length_c   1.000
_cell.angle_alpha   90.00
_cell.angle_beta   90.00
_cell.angle_gamma   90.00
#
_symmetry.space_group_name_H-M   'P 1'
#
loop_
_entity.id
_entity.type
_entity.pdbx_description
1 polymer ?
#
loop_
_entity_poly.entity_id
_entity_poly.type
_entity_poly.pdbx_seq_one_letter_code
_entity_poly.pdbx_strand_id
1 'polypeptide(L)'
;MTTPNIITRKIAPVLPAEYTEILDRVRYQWATCLVLTLDRPLSDMYWLSIADDLPFVACVEHTNFMKPEEYGGNHIVYLSNYASSGNPVLEMDARQVLEHYTPGLKVINPDFDPSWVRNAWFFKDPGGQPVIGTNYSRSIPPFATGIAGLYLANTTQVYPEDRGQNYSLQLGEEVARLIHADVRAVAARKGAWI
;
A
#
# COMPACT_ATOMS: atom_id res chain seq x y z
N MET A 1 -5.50 -6.48 -1.29
CA MET A 1 -4.13 -6.05 -1.65
C MET A 1 -4.12 -5.87 -3.16
N THR A 2 -3.69 -4.74 -3.65
CA THR A 2 -3.62 -4.50 -5.10
C THR A 2 -2.24 -4.91 -5.62
N THR A 3 -2.19 -5.43 -6.84
CA THR A 3 -0.93 -5.86 -7.46
C THR A 3 -0.23 -4.66 -8.10
N PRO A 4 0.96 -4.23 -7.63
CA PRO A 4 1.71 -3.16 -8.28
C PRO A 4 2.06 -3.52 -9.72
N ASN A 5 2.30 -2.51 -10.57
CA ASN A 5 2.61 -2.72 -11.98
C ASN A 5 3.82 -3.64 -12.21
N ILE A 6 4.85 -3.57 -11.34
CA ILE A 6 6.01 -4.48 -11.38
C ILE A 6 5.60 -5.95 -11.26
N ILE A 7 4.67 -6.26 -10.36
CA ILE A 7 4.17 -7.64 -10.17
C ILE A 7 3.28 -8.04 -11.33
N THR A 8 2.44 -7.12 -11.84
CA THR A 8 1.60 -7.35 -13.02
C THR A 8 2.44 -7.83 -14.22
N ARG A 9 3.59 -7.21 -14.47
CA ARG A 9 4.51 -7.60 -15.54
C ARG A 9 5.11 -8.99 -15.33
N LYS A 10 5.34 -9.40 -14.08
CA LYS A 10 5.83 -10.77 -13.77
C LYS A 10 4.76 -11.83 -14.00
N ILE A 11 3.50 -11.51 -13.69
CA ILE A 11 2.35 -12.43 -13.87
C ILE A 11 1.97 -12.54 -15.34
N ALA A 12 2.02 -11.42 -16.08
CA ALA A 12 1.66 -11.33 -17.49
C ALA A 12 2.83 -10.80 -18.34
N PRO A 13 3.86 -11.60 -18.58
CA PRO A 13 5.06 -11.16 -19.33
C PRO A 13 4.81 -10.89 -20.82
N VAL A 14 3.67 -11.33 -21.34
CA VAL A 14 3.27 -11.18 -22.76
C VAL A 14 2.41 -9.95 -23.01
N LEU A 15 2.35 -9.00 -22.08
CA LEU A 15 1.62 -7.74 -22.29
C LEU A 15 2.16 -6.99 -23.52
N PRO A 16 1.28 -6.32 -24.33
CA PRO A 16 1.71 -5.49 -25.43
C PRO A 16 2.70 -4.41 -24.96
N ALA A 17 3.68 -4.09 -25.81
CA ALA A 17 4.71 -3.11 -25.50
C ALA A 17 4.11 -1.74 -25.12
N GLU A 18 3.11 -1.28 -25.87
CA GLU A 18 2.39 -0.02 -25.58
C GLU A 18 1.76 0.00 -24.19
N TYR A 19 1.15 -1.11 -23.77
CA TYR A 19 0.57 -1.20 -22.44
C TYR A 19 1.65 -1.25 -21.35
N THR A 20 2.72 -1.98 -21.61
CA THR A 20 3.88 -2.06 -20.70
C THR A 20 4.52 -0.68 -20.47
N GLU A 21 4.66 0.13 -21.54
CA GLU A 21 5.17 1.50 -21.41
C GLU A 21 4.29 2.39 -20.51
N ILE A 22 2.97 2.22 -20.56
CA ILE A 22 2.05 2.96 -19.67
C ILE A 22 2.31 2.56 -18.21
N LEU A 23 2.45 1.25 -17.94
CA LEU A 23 2.73 0.75 -16.60
C LEU A 23 4.09 1.24 -16.07
N ASP A 24 5.11 1.33 -16.93
CA ASP A 24 6.46 1.74 -16.56
C ASP A 24 6.59 3.23 -16.23
N ARG A 25 5.67 4.06 -16.73
CA ARG A 25 5.62 5.50 -16.41
C ARG A 25 5.18 5.76 -14.97
N VAL A 26 4.49 4.82 -14.34
CA VAL A 26 4.03 4.96 -12.96
C VAL A 26 5.18 4.72 -12.00
N ARG A 27 5.57 5.75 -11.28
CA ARG A 27 6.55 5.65 -10.19
C ARG A 27 5.83 5.31 -8.89
N TYR A 28 6.54 4.67 -7.98
CA TYR A 28 6.03 4.31 -6.66
C TYR A 28 6.93 4.83 -5.55
N GLN A 29 6.32 5.16 -4.43
CA GLN A 29 7.03 5.24 -3.15
C GLN A 29 6.96 3.89 -2.45
N TRP A 30 8.02 3.57 -1.74
CA TRP A 30 8.02 2.44 -0.82
C TRP A 30 7.11 2.76 0.36
N ALA A 31 6.26 1.81 0.75
CA ALA A 31 5.63 1.84 2.06
C ALA A 31 6.52 1.06 3.03
N THR A 32 6.74 1.63 4.20
CA THR A 32 7.47 0.97 5.29
C THR A 32 6.61 0.95 6.54
N CYS A 33 6.73 -0.11 7.32
CA CYS A 33 6.03 -0.24 8.58
C CYS A 33 6.90 -0.99 9.59
N LEU A 34 7.25 -0.33 10.67
CA LEU A 34 7.81 -0.98 11.85
C LEU A 34 6.66 -1.38 12.76
N VAL A 35 6.52 -2.68 13.01
CA VAL A 35 5.53 -3.24 13.93
C VAL A 35 6.23 -3.60 15.22
N LEU A 36 5.73 -3.09 16.33
CA LEU A 36 6.25 -3.37 17.68
C LEU A 36 5.21 -4.10 18.52
N THR A 37 5.67 -5.03 19.35
CA THR A 37 4.91 -5.49 20.51
C THR A 37 5.58 -4.96 21.76
N LEU A 38 4.80 -4.25 22.58
CA LEU A 38 5.26 -3.64 23.83
C LEU A 38 4.66 -4.36 25.03
N ASP A 39 5.32 -4.26 26.18
CA ASP A 39 4.82 -4.79 27.46
C ASP A 39 3.82 -3.86 28.16
N ARG A 40 3.68 -2.64 27.66
CA ARG A 40 2.79 -1.58 28.15
C ARG A 40 2.37 -0.64 27.03
N PRO A 41 1.32 0.21 27.21
CA PRO A 41 0.91 1.14 26.17
C PRO A 41 1.97 2.21 25.91
N LEU A 42 2.09 2.60 24.64
CA LEU A 42 2.89 3.75 24.22
C LEU A 42 2.13 5.07 24.49
N SER A 43 0.84 5.08 24.17
CA SER A 43 -0.05 6.24 24.34
C SER A 43 -1.49 5.77 24.63
N ASP A 44 -2.40 6.70 24.83
CA ASP A 44 -3.84 6.45 24.92
C ASP A 44 -4.59 6.71 23.60
N MET A 45 -3.84 7.04 22.51
CA MET A 45 -4.39 7.36 21.21
C MET A 45 -4.32 6.16 20.25
N TYR A 46 -5.44 5.86 19.56
CA TYR A 46 -5.45 4.82 18.53
C TYR A 46 -4.63 5.22 17.31
N TRP A 47 -4.77 6.46 16.83
CA TRP A 47 -4.13 6.96 15.62
C TRP A 47 -3.55 8.35 15.83
N LEU A 48 -2.26 8.48 15.56
CA LEU A 48 -1.54 9.76 15.55
C LEU A 48 -1.00 9.99 14.12
N SER A 49 -1.48 11.06 13.48
CA SER A 49 -0.84 11.61 12.28
C SER A 49 0.27 12.55 12.72
N ILE A 50 1.47 12.31 12.21
CA ILE A 50 2.66 13.06 12.63
C ILE A 50 2.86 14.22 11.66
N ALA A 51 2.81 15.45 12.21
CA ALA A 51 3.09 16.68 11.46
C ALA A 51 4.50 17.24 11.75
N ASP A 52 5.16 16.72 12.80
CA ASP A 52 6.51 17.07 13.15
C ASP A 52 7.54 16.37 12.24
N ASP A 53 8.78 16.86 12.26
CA ASP A 53 9.90 16.23 11.52
C ASP A 53 10.39 14.97 12.26
N LEU A 54 9.57 13.92 12.21
CA LEU A 54 9.88 12.61 12.76
C LEU A 54 10.14 11.60 11.63
N PRO A 55 10.86 10.50 11.90
CA PRO A 55 11.21 9.52 10.89
C PRO A 55 10.05 8.61 10.45
N PHE A 56 8.84 8.86 10.92
CA PHE A 56 7.60 8.18 10.52
C PHE A 56 6.44 9.19 10.45
N VAL A 57 5.46 8.92 9.61
CA VAL A 57 4.32 9.83 9.34
C VAL A 57 3.05 9.45 10.09
N ALA A 58 2.98 8.24 10.62
CA ALA A 58 1.85 7.79 11.43
C ALA A 58 2.31 6.80 12.50
N CYS A 59 1.70 6.92 13.69
CA CYS A 59 1.78 5.96 14.77
C CYS A 59 0.38 5.45 15.08
N VAL A 60 0.18 4.15 14.98
CA VAL A 60 -1.12 3.51 15.27
C VAL A 60 -0.93 2.52 16.41
N GLU A 61 -1.49 2.82 17.56
CA GLU A 61 -1.53 1.87 18.68
C GLU A 61 -2.83 1.05 18.58
N HIS A 62 -2.71 -0.09 17.91
CA HIS A 62 -3.83 -0.97 17.57
C HIS A 62 -4.61 -1.42 18.80
N THR A 63 -3.93 -1.64 19.91
CA THR A 63 -4.51 -2.10 21.17
C THR A 63 -5.21 -1.03 21.97
N ASN A 64 -5.26 0.21 21.49
CA ASN A 64 -6.22 1.22 21.97
C ASN A 64 -7.60 1.10 21.29
N PHE A 65 -7.71 0.27 20.23
CA PHE A 65 -8.96 -0.09 19.57
C PHE A 65 -9.36 -1.56 19.84
N MET A 66 -8.37 -2.49 19.80
CA MET A 66 -8.55 -3.90 20.12
C MET A 66 -7.96 -4.20 21.52
N LYS A 67 -8.46 -5.22 22.18
CA LYS A 67 -8.01 -5.53 23.55
C LYS A 67 -6.64 -6.21 23.55
N PRO A 68 -5.69 -5.81 24.42
CA PRO A 68 -4.38 -6.46 24.52
C PRO A 68 -4.44 -7.95 24.79
N GLU A 69 -5.48 -8.43 25.48
CA GLU A 69 -5.67 -9.86 25.80
C GLU A 69 -5.79 -10.73 24.53
N GLU A 70 -6.31 -10.17 23.42
CA GLU A 70 -6.38 -10.84 22.12
C GLU A 70 -5.01 -11.03 21.48
N TYR A 71 -4.00 -10.33 21.98
CA TYR A 71 -2.60 -10.34 21.55
C TYR A 71 -1.65 -10.85 22.64
N GLY A 72 -2.15 -11.71 23.54
CA GLY A 72 -1.36 -12.28 24.63
C GLY A 72 -0.88 -11.25 25.64
N GLY A 73 -1.66 -10.18 25.87
CA GLY A 73 -1.34 -9.08 26.79
C GLY A 73 -0.28 -8.13 26.24
N ASN A 74 -0.01 -8.16 24.93
CA ASN A 74 0.90 -7.21 24.30
C ASN A 74 0.17 -6.00 23.76
N HIS A 75 0.84 -4.85 23.81
CA HIS A 75 0.43 -3.64 23.12
C HIS A 75 1.06 -3.61 21.72
N ILE A 76 0.23 -3.40 20.70
CA ILE A 76 0.65 -3.47 19.28
C ILE A 76 0.73 -2.06 18.72
N VAL A 77 1.91 -1.68 18.23
CA VAL A 77 2.17 -0.36 17.64
C VAL A 77 2.68 -0.52 16.23
N TYR A 78 2.10 0.24 15.30
CA TYR A 78 2.55 0.37 13.90
C TYR A 78 3.13 1.77 13.70
N LEU A 79 4.37 1.84 13.19
CA LEU A 79 5.03 3.08 12.81
C LEU A 79 5.20 3.05 11.29
N SER A 80 4.37 3.81 10.59
CA SER A 80 4.31 3.79 9.13
C SER A 80 5.03 4.98 8.53
N ASN A 81 5.69 4.75 7.39
CA ASN A 81 6.31 5.79 6.60
C ASN A 81 6.31 5.45 5.11
N TYR A 82 6.56 6.48 4.30
CA TYR A 82 6.87 6.35 2.88
C TYR A 82 8.35 6.71 2.65
N ALA A 83 9.00 5.93 1.80
CA ALA A 83 10.39 6.15 1.45
C ALA A 83 10.58 6.23 -0.06
N SER A 84 11.42 7.16 -0.51
CA SER A 84 11.88 7.17 -1.89
C SER A 84 12.89 6.05 -2.12
N SER A 85 13.01 5.57 -3.35
CA SER A 85 14.06 4.63 -3.74
C SER A 85 15.43 5.19 -3.35
N GLY A 86 16.27 4.37 -2.72
CA GLY A 86 17.58 4.77 -2.22
C GLY A 86 17.59 5.41 -0.83
N ASN A 87 16.44 5.54 -0.16
CA ASN A 87 16.40 5.98 1.23
C ASN A 87 17.12 4.94 2.13
N PRO A 88 18.06 5.38 3.00
CA PRO A 88 18.83 4.47 3.86
C PRO A 88 17.98 3.54 4.72
N VAL A 89 16.79 3.96 5.13
CA VAL A 89 15.88 3.12 5.94
C VAL A 89 15.52 1.80 5.25
N LEU A 90 15.56 1.76 3.92
CA LEU A 90 15.26 0.56 3.13
C LEU A 90 16.32 -0.54 3.26
N GLU A 91 17.53 -0.20 3.71
CA GLU A 91 18.62 -1.15 3.93
C GLU A 91 18.73 -1.60 5.39
N MET A 92 17.95 -0.98 6.29
CA MET A 92 17.98 -1.29 7.71
C MET A 92 17.20 -2.57 8.03
N ASP A 93 17.63 -3.26 9.08
CA ASP A 93 16.85 -4.30 9.77
C ASP A 93 15.91 -3.70 10.82
N ALA A 94 15.03 -4.52 11.42
CA ALA A 94 14.04 -4.05 12.39
C ALA A 94 14.66 -3.38 13.62
N ARG A 95 15.84 -3.86 14.08
CA ARG A 95 16.55 -3.28 15.23
C ARG A 95 17.11 -1.90 14.89
N GLN A 96 17.74 -1.77 13.74
CA GLN A 96 18.30 -0.51 13.26
C GLN A 96 17.20 0.55 13.04
N VAL A 97 16.02 0.12 12.49
CA VAL A 97 14.87 1.02 12.35
C VAL A 97 14.32 1.42 13.72
N LEU A 98 14.23 0.50 14.69
CA LEU A 98 13.81 0.84 16.06
C LEU A 98 14.77 1.85 16.69
N GLU A 99 16.08 1.64 16.60
CA GLU A 99 17.08 2.59 17.08
C GLU A 99 16.91 3.97 16.43
N HIS A 100 16.70 3.99 15.11
CA HIS A 100 16.47 5.22 14.34
C HIS A 100 15.16 5.92 14.74
N TYR A 101 14.10 5.17 15.07
CA TYR A 101 12.78 5.73 15.43
C TYR A 101 12.64 6.06 16.92
N THR A 102 13.52 5.57 17.76
CA THR A 102 13.48 5.79 19.24
C THR A 102 13.39 7.27 19.63
N PRO A 103 14.14 8.22 19.04
CA PRO A 103 13.96 9.64 19.36
C PRO A 103 12.54 10.15 19.09
N GLY A 104 11.92 9.72 17.97
CA GLY A 104 10.54 10.07 17.62
C GLY A 104 9.51 9.43 18.57
N LEU A 105 9.74 8.20 19.02
CA LEU A 105 8.89 7.54 20.02
C LEU A 105 8.92 8.28 21.36
N LYS A 106 10.08 8.86 21.74
CA LYS A 106 10.20 9.70 22.95
C LYS A 106 9.52 11.06 22.82
N VAL A 107 9.27 11.55 21.60
CA VAL A 107 8.41 12.73 21.40
C VAL A 107 6.95 12.39 21.71
N ILE A 108 6.49 11.19 21.31
CA ILE A 108 5.12 10.73 21.60
C ILE A 108 4.96 10.42 23.09
N ASN A 109 5.92 9.71 23.67
CA ASN A 109 5.94 9.37 25.09
C ASN A 109 7.37 9.58 25.64
N PRO A 110 7.59 10.64 26.44
CA PRO A 110 8.93 10.91 27.02
C PRO A 110 9.51 9.78 27.87
N ASP A 111 8.65 8.94 28.44
CA ASP A 111 9.06 7.81 29.27
C ASP A 111 9.39 6.55 28.46
N PHE A 112 9.18 6.58 27.12
CA PHE A 112 9.47 5.43 26.27
C PHE A 112 10.92 4.97 26.43
N ASP A 113 11.06 3.68 26.71
CA ASP A 113 12.36 3.00 26.77
C ASP A 113 12.35 1.77 25.83
N PRO A 114 13.41 1.54 25.05
CA PRO A 114 13.50 0.37 24.17
C PRO A 114 13.31 -0.97 24.88
N SER A 115 13.50 -1.04 26.19
CA SER A 115 13.24 -2.25 26.99
C SER A 115 11.74 -2.63 27.05
N TRP A 116 10.82 -1.71 26.73
CA TRP A 116 9.40 -2.01 26.62
C TRP A 116 9.09 -2.90 25.40
N VAL A 117 10.00 -2.92 24.41
CA VAL A 117 9.82 -3.66 23.16
C VAL A 117 10.10 -5.15 23.38
N ARG A 118 9.08 -5.97 23.22
CA ARG A 118 9.21 -7.44 23.26
C ARG A 118 9.65 -8.00 21.91
N ASN A 119 9.07 -7.48 20.82
CA ASN A 119 9.42 -7.87 19.47
C ASN A 119 9.30 -6.68 18.52
N ALA A 120 10.08 -6.72 17.44
CA ALA A 120 10.04 -5.74 16.36
C ALA A 120 10.13 -6.45 15.00
N TRP A 121 9.27 -6.04 14.05
CA TRP A 121 9.30 -6.49 12.65
C TRP A 121 9.26 -5.28 11.74
N PHE A 122 10.10 -5.30 10.73
CA PHE A 122 10.12 -4.23 9.73
C PHE A 122 9.68 -4.77 8.38
N PHE A 123 8.62 -4.19 7.85
CA PHE A 123 8.05 -4.51 6.55
C PHE A 123 8.29 -3.36 5.57
N LYS A 124 8.58 -3.70 4.32
CA LYS A 124 8.79 -2.75 3.24
C LYS A 124 8.26 -3.28 1.93
N ASP A 125 7.55 -2.43 1.17
CA ASP A 125 6.94 -2.77 -0.12
C ASP A 125 7.28 -1.67 -1.14
N PRO A 126 7.92 -2.02 -2.28
CA PRO A 126 8.26 -1.06 -3.34
C PRO A 126 7.05 -0.51 -4.09
N GLY A 127 5.91 -1.20 -4.01
CA GLY A 127 4.65 -0.81 -4.65
C GLY A 127 3.66 -0.13 -3.71
N GLY A 128 4.15 0.48 -2.62
CA GLY A 128 3.29 0.97 -1.55
C GLY A 128 2.33 2.07 -1.98
N GLN A 129 2.80 3.09 -2.70
CA GLN A 129 1.98 4.22 -3.15
C GLN A 129 2.41 4.68 -4.54
N PRO A 130 1.51 4.71 -5.54
CA PRO A 130 1.79 5.37 -6.81
C PRO A 130 1.97 6.87 -6.61
N VAL A 131 2.98 7.43 -7.27
CA VAL A 131 3.25 8.88 -7.24
C VAL A 131 2.39 9.54 -8.30
N ILE A 132 1.39 10.29 -7.86
CA ILE A 132 0.48 11.02 -8.72
C ILE A 132 1.14 12.33 -9.14
N GLY A 133 1.52 12.41 -10.42
CA GLY A 133 2.14 13.61 -11.00
C GLY A 133 1.12 14.56 -11.63
N THR A 134 1.63 15.68 -12.14
CA THR A 134 0.81 16.65 -12.89
C THR A 134 0.21 15.99 -14.14
N ASN A 135 -1.07 16.25 -14.41
CA ASN A 135 -1.83 15.67 -15.54
C ASN A 135 -1.93 14.14 -15.50
N TYR A 136 -1.90 13.53 -14.32
CA TYR A 136 -1.93 12.07 -14.17
C TYR A 136 -3.15 11.42 -14.87
N SER A 137 -4.28 12.11 -14.96
CA SER A 137 -5.48 11.64 -15.71
C SER A 137 -5.20 11.18 -17.14
N ARG A 138 -4.11 11.67 -17.76
CA ARG A 138 -3.67 11.28 -19.10
C ARG A 138 -2.74 10.05 -19.12
N SER A 139 -2.32 9.61 -17.94
CA SER A 139 -1.36 8.52 -17.75
C SER A 139 -1.94 7.34 -16.98
N ILE A 140 -3.24 7.40 -16.65
CA ILE A 140 -3.92 6.30 -15.96
C ILE A 140 -3.94 5.08 -16.89
N PRO A 141 -3.43 3.91 -16.44
CA PRO A 141 -3.50 2.68 -17.23
C PRO A 141 -4.97 2.30 -17.50
N PRO A 142 -5.34 1.96 -18.75
CA PRO A 142 -6.67 1.44 -19.03
C PRO A 142 -6.89 0.07 -18.39
N PHE A 143 -8.12 -0.30 -18.07
CA PHE A 143 -8.46 -1.62 -17.55
C PHE A 143 -8.15 -2.74 -18.55
N ALA A 144 -8.46 -2.53 -19.83
CA ALA A 144 -8.17 -3.49 -20.86
C ALA A 144 -6.68 -3.47 -21.21
N THR A 145 -6.02 -4.63 -21.14
CA THR A 145 -4.57 -4.74 -21.33
C THR A 145 -4.14 -4.86 -22.81
N GLY A 146 -5.09 -4.92 -23.74
CA GLY A 146 -4.85 -5.26 -25.14
C GLY A 146 -4.80 -6.77 -25.42
N ILE A 147 -4.81 -7.61 -24.40
CA ILE A 147 -4.96 -9.06 -24.51
C ILE A 147 -6.44 -9.42 -24.26
N ALA A 148 -7.06 -10.13 -25.18
CA ALA A 148 -8.47 -10.52 -25.04
C ALA A 148 -8.71 -11.32 -23.74
N GLY A 149 -9.65 -10.86 -22.93
CA GLY A 149 -10.00 -11.49 -21.66
C GLY A 149 -9.07 -11.19 -20.49
N LEU A 150 -8.04 -10.36 -20.67
CA LEU A 150 -7.14 -9.94 -19.59
C LEU A 150 -7.34 -8.46 -19.26
N TYR A 151 -7.61 -8.19 -17.98
CA TYR A 151 -7.86 -6.86 -17.45
C TYR A 151 -6.98 -6.60 -16.23
N LEU A 152 -6.63 -5.33 -16.01
CA LEU A 152 -5.91 -4.87 -14.84
C LEU A 152 -6.76 -3.85 -14.08
N ALA A 153 -6.94 -4.06 -12.78
CA ALA A 153 -7.45 -3.06 -11.85
C ALA A 153 -6.54 -3.00 -10.62
N ASN A 154 -5.96 -1.84 -10.36
CA ASN A 154 -5.13 -1.62 -9.19
C ASN A 154 -5.14 -0.14 -8.75
N THR A 155 -4.39 0.20 -7.72
CA THR A 155 -4.37 1.54 -7.13
C THR A 155 -3.89 2.65 -8.08
N THR A 156 -3.25 2.34 -9.20
CA THR A 156 -2.82 3.34 -10.18
C THR A 156 -3.98 3.96 -10.96
N GLN A 157 -5.16 3.34 -10.90
CA GLN A 157 -6.39 3.82 -11.56
C GLN A 157 -7.31 4.60 -10.61
N VAL A 158 -6.96 4.66 -9.32
CA VAL A 158 -7.67 5.53 -8.35
C VAL A 158 -7.19 6.96 -8.56
N TYR A 159 -8.09 7.85 -9.02
CA TYR A 159 -7.81 9.27 -9.28
C TYR A 159 -9.11 10.06 -9.45
N PRO A 160 -9.26 11.29 -8.92
CA PRO A 160 -8.24 12.08 -8.20
C PRO A 160 -8.11 11.74 -6.70
N GLU A 161 -8.88 10.81 -6.21
CA GLU A 161 -8.94 10.42 -4.81
C GLU A 161 -7.67 9.67 -4.39
N ASP A 162 -7.45 9.56 -3.08
CA ASP A 162 -6.43 8.67 -2.53
C ASP A 162 -6.97 7.24 -2.46
N ARG A 163 -6.05 6.28 -2.42
CA ARG A 163 -6.38 4.86 -2.33
C ARG A 163 -7.18 4.53 -1.07
N GLY A 164 -8.19 3.69 -1.22
CA GLY A 164 -9.04 3.22 -0.15
C GLY A 164 -9.77 1.94 -0.56
N GLN A 165 -10.32 1.23 0.43
CA GLN A 165 -11.09 0.01 0.16
C GLN A 165 -12.34 0.31 -0.68
N ASN A 166 -13.02 1.43 -0.40
CA ASN A 166 -14.18 1.93 -1.15
C ASN A 166 -13.86 2.12 -2.63
N TYR A 167 -12.72 2.76 -2.96
CA TYR A 167 -12.30 2.96 -4.36
C TYR A 167 -11.87 1.65 -5.02
N SER A 168 -11.27 0.72 -4.27
CA SER A 168 -10.96 -0.61 -4.78
C SER A 168 -12.21 -1.41 -5.14
N LEU A 169 -13.28 -1.29 -4.35
CA LEU A 169 -14.59 -1.87 -4.66
C LEU A 169 -15.20 -1.24 -5.90
N GLN A 170 -15.14 0.10 -6.02
CA GLN A 170 -15.63 0.83 -7.19
C GLN A 170 -14.89 0.39 -8.47
N LEU A 171 -13.56 0.30 -8.44
CA LEU A 171 -12.78 -0.21 -9.57
C LEU A 171 -13.18 -1.65 -9.94
N GLY A 172 -13.44 -2.50 -8.95
CA GLY A 172 -13.91 -3.86 -9.15
C GLY A 172 -15.25 -3.91 -9.90
N GLU A 173 -16.19 -3.03 -9.54
CA GLU A 173 -17.47 -2.90 -10.24
C GLU A 173 -17.31 -2.38 -11.67
N GLU A 174 -16.43 -1.41 -11.89
CA GLU A 174 -16.19 -0.85 -13.23
C GLU A 174 -15.60 -1.90 -14.16
N VAL A 175 -14.59 -2.66 -13.69
CA VAL A 175 -14.01 -3.76 -14.48
C VAL A 175 -15.01 -4.87 -14.73
N ALA A 176 -15.84 -5.22 -13.73
CA ALA A 176 -16.89 -6.24 -13.92
C ALA A 176 -17.90 -5.83 -15.01
N ARG A 177 -18.31 -4.54 -15.05
CA ARG A 177 -19.19 -4.02 -16.12
C ARG A 177 -18.50 -4.10 -17.49
N LEU A 178 -17.21 -3.77 -17.58
CA LEU A 178 -16.44 -3.87 -18.82
C LEU A 178 -16.36 -5.32 -19.31
N ILE A 179 -15.96 -6.26 -18.44
CA ILE A 179 -15.89 -7.70 -18.75
C ILE A 179 -17.24 -8.21 -19.26
N HIS A 180 -18.32 -7.84 -18.58
CA HIS A 180 -19.67 -8.26 -18.97
C HIS A 180 -20.09 -7.72 -20.34
N ALA A 181 -19.73 -6.49 -20.67
CA ALA A 181 -19.97 -5.89 -21.98
C ALA A 181 -19.18 -6.63 -23.09
N ASP A 182 -17.91 -6.94 -22.85
CA ASP A 182 -17.05 -7.63 -23.79
C ASP A 182 -17.52 -9.09 -24.05
N VAL A 183 -17.92 -9.81 -22.99
CA VAL A 183 -18.47 -11.16 -23.12
C VAL A 183 -19.75 -11.16 -23.95
N ARG A 184 -20.65 -10.19 -23.75
CA ARG A 184 -21.86 -10.03 -24.56
C ARG A 184 -21.56 -9.71 -26.03
N ALA A 185 -20.57 -8.84 -26.28
CA ALA A 185 -20.16 -8.50 -27.64
C ALA A 185 -19.59 -9.72 -28.39
N VAL A 186 -18.78 -10.54 -27.69
CA VAL A 186 -18.25 -11.79 -28.25
C VAL A 186 -19.36 -12.80 -28.52
N ALA A 187 -20.32 -12.98 -27.62
CA ALA A 187 -21.46 -13.87 -27.79
C ALA A 187 -22.35 -13.46 -28.98
N ALA A 188 -22.63 -12.14 -29.11
CA ALA A 188 -23.40 -11.61 -30.22
C ALA A 188 -22.71 -11.85 -31.59
N ARG A 189 -21.39 -11.69 -31.66
CA ARG A 189 -20.63 -12.01 -32.91
C ARG A 189 -20.65 -13.47 -33.27
N LYS A 190 -20.58 -14.38 -32.25
CA LYS A 190 -20.65 -15.85 -32.52
C LYS A 190 -22.06 -16.31 -32.90
N GLY A 191 -23.11 -15.67 -32.39
CA GLY A 191 -24.51 -15.99 -32.74
C GLY A 191 -24.98 -15.44 -34.10
N ALA A 192 -24.23 -14.52 -34.69
CA ALA A 192 -24.55 -13.96 -36.01
C ALA A 192 -24.10 -14.87 -37.19
N TRP A 193 -23.56 -16.07 -36.91
CA TRP A 193 -23.10 -17.05 -37.90
C TRP A 193 -23.93 -18.36 -37.89
N ILE A 194 -25.16 -18.35 -37.31
CA ILE A 194 -26.09 -19.50 -37.41
C ILE A 194 -27.32 -19.09 -38.24
#